data_5c92f9c446bc5c209932ceec8d040c5f
#
_entry.id   5c92f9c446bc5c209932ceec8d040c5f
#
_cell.length_a   1.000
_cell.length_b   1.000
_cell.length_c   1.000
_cell.angle_alpha   90.00
_cell.angle_beta   90.00
_cell.angle_gamma   90.00
#
_symmetry.space_group_name_H-M   'P 1'
#
loop_
_entity.id
_entity.type
_entity.pdbx_description
1 polymer ?
#
loop_
_entity_poly.entity_id
_entity_poly.type
_entity_poly.pdbx_seq_one_letter_code
_entity_poly.pdbx_strand_id
1 'polypeptide(L)'
;MEQDSSKKDILFLSDTQAPMWVEKLVLRTHQNTKATQTIFAEILRIRPAVLYWLGDIVSLGYRNNKWRIIDQFLMKCTEVRTAVYAIMGNHDVMGRPRKGARNFQQRFPEHSPTGYVKTTDSIAVVMLNSNFHILSAADLVKQQTWYEQTLKDLDADPEIKVVIVTCHHAPYSNSKLVGSSKLVQLRFVPPYIKSRKARLFITGHSHAFERYEFEGKTFLVIGGGGGLRQPLNMSPTRLPDLATDYKPMFHYLAVRREGEGLLLTSYCLKKDFSGFSEGYHFEIPANADVPIASE
;
A
#
# COMPACT_ATOMS: atom_id res chain seq x y z
N MET A 1 -17.69 -23.80 19.45
CA MET A 1 -16.32 -23.28 19.52
C MET A 1 -16.09 -22.54 18.21
N GLU A 2 -16.44 -21.28 18.17
CA GLU A 2 -16.09 -20.41 17.04
C GLU A 2 -14.59 -20.18 17.10
N GLN A 3 -13.89 -20.62 16.06
CA GLN A 3 -12.49 -20.31 15.90
C GLN A 3 -12.36 -18.78 15.82
N ASP A 4 -11.62 -18.21 16.76
CA ASP A 4 -11.17 -16.80 16.77
C ASP A 4 -10.25 -16.55 15.56
N SER A 5 -10.84 -16.56 14.36
CA SER A 5 -10.14 -16.37 13.08
C SER A 5 -9.80 -14.89 12.79
N SER A 6 -10.29 -13.98 13.66
CA SER A 6 -10.22 -12.55 13.40
C SER A 6 -8.87 -11.90 13.74
N LYS A 7 -7.98 -12.59 14.45
CA LYS A 7 -6.77 -11.98 15.05
C LYS A 7 -5.55 -11.87 14.13
N LYS A 8 -5.60 -12.37 12.89
CA LYS A 8 -4.40 -12.45 12.03
C LYS A 8 -4.49 -11.66 10.73
N ASP A 9 -5.59 -10.98 10.47
CA ASP A 9 -5.72 -10.22 9.23
C ASP A 9 -4.87 -8.96 9.27
N ILE A 10 -4.00 -8.86 8.27
CA ILE A 10 -3.25 -7.65 7.95
C ILE A 10 -3.98 -6.99 6.79
N LEU A 11 -4.48 -5.77 6.99
CA LEU A 11 -5.13 -5.03 5.92
C LEU A 11 -4.20 -3.97 5.32
N PHE A 12 -4.34 -3.79 4.01
CA PHE A 12 -3.68 -2.72 3.27
C PHE A 12 -4.73 -1.85 2.59
N LEU A 13 -4.54 -0.53 2.68
CA LEU A 13 -5.39 0.50 2.08
C LEU A 13 -4.52 1.59 1.48
N SER A 14 -4.98 2.23 0.40
CA SER A 14 -4.28 3.35 -0.23
C SER A 14 -5.25 4.30 -0.90
N ASP A 15 -4.84 5.55 -1.08
CA ASP A 15 -5.53 6.52 -1.94
C ASP A 15 -6.97 6.82 -1.48
N THR A 16 -7.11 7.20 -0.20
CA THR A 16 -8.41 7.53 0.43
C THR A 16 -8.78 9.00 0.32
N GLN A 17 -7.93 9.82 -0.29
CA GLN A 17 -8.14 11.25 -0.44
C GLN A 17 -9.46 11.59 -1.14
N ALA A 18 -10.15 12.57 -0.59
CA ALA A 18 -11.33 13.10 -1.25
C ALA A 18 -10.93 13.81 -2.57
N PRO A 19 -11.69 13.62 -3.66
CA PRO A 19 -11.38 14.23 -4.95
C PRO A 19 -11.26 15.77 -4.86
N MET A 20 -10.21 16.31 -5.47
CA MET A 20 -10.06 17.75 -5.64
C MET A 20 -10.91 18.28 -6.80
N TRP A 21 -11.27 19.57 -6.77
CA TRP A 21 -12.10 20.15 -7.82
C TRP A 21 -11.43 20.09 -9.21
N VAL A 22 -10.11 20.27 -9.27
CA VAL A 22 -9.34 20.19 -10.53
C VAL A 22 -9.37 18.79 -11.15
N GLU A 23 -9.32 17.74 -10.33
CA GLU A 23 -9.40 16.35 -10.79
C GLU A 23 -10.78 16.03 -11.39
N LYS A 24 -11.84 16.62 -10.82
CA LYS A 24 -13.23 16.46 -11.31
C LYS A 24 -13.47 17.07 -12.68
N LEU A 25 -12.58 17.94 -13.17
CA LEU A 25 -12.64 18.47 -14.54
C LEU A 25 -12.24 17.42 -15.58
N VAL A 26 -11.44 16.44 -15.18
CA VAL A 26 -10.86 15.42 -16.07
C VAL A 26 -11.41 14.02 -15.76
N LEU A 27 -11.69 13.72 -14.49
CA LEU A 27 -12.09 12.41 -14.03
C LEU A 27 -13.52 12.41 -13.46
N ARG A 28 -14.22 11.32 -13.71
CA ARG A 28 -15.58 11.13 -13.22
C ARG A 28 -15.62 10.76 -11.74
N THR A 29 -16.54 11.37 -10.98
CA THR A 29 -16.80 11.02 -9.58
C THR A 29 -17.75 9.84 -9.46
N HIS A 30 -17.55 8.99 -8.44
CA HIS A 30 -18.35 7.81 -8.16
C HIS A 30 -18.71 7.69 -6.67
N GLN A 31 -19.20 8.79 -6.07
CA GLN A 31 -19.45 8.85 -4.62
C GLN A 31 -18.21 8.54 -3.76
N ASN A 32 -17.04 8.96 -4.21
CA ASN A 32 -15.74 8.63 -3.66
C ASN A 32 -15.63 8.78 -2.14
N THR A 33 -16.11 9.91 -1.59
CA THR A 33 -16.09 10.13 -0.12
C THR A 33 -16.95 9.11 0.62
N LYS A 34 -18.10 8.73 0.07
CA LYS A 34 -18.95 7.68 0.65
C LYS A 34 -18.25 6.34 0.60
N ALA A 35 -17.54 6.03 -0.49
CA ALA A 35 -16.78 4.80 -0.63
C ALA A 35 -15.69 4.69 0.46
N THR A 36 -14.88 5.74 0.65
CA THR A 36 -13.89 5.81 1.72
C THR A 36 -14.51 5.59 3.10
N GLN A 37 -15.64 6.27 3.39
CA GLN A 37 -16.34 6.10 4.67
C GLN A 37 -16.88 4.67 4.86
N THR A 38 -17.37 4.04 3.78
CA THR A 38 -17.83 2.63 3.83
C THR A 38 -16.68 1.66 4.07
N ILE A 39 -15.52 1.90 3.44
CA ILE A 39 -14.28 1.13 3.71
C ILE A 39 -13.88 1.29 5.19
N PHE A 40 -13.89 2.50 5.72
CA PHE A 40 -13.55 2.74 7.14
C PHE A 40 -14.50 2.01 8.09
N ALA A 41 -15.81 2.06 7.81
CA ALA A 41 -16.80 1.33 8.60
C ALA A 41 -16.57 -0.18 8.56
N GLU A 42 -16.21 -0.72 7.41
CA GLU A 42 -15.90 -2.14 7.25
C GLU A 42 -14.63 -2.54 8.02
N ILE A 43 -13.56 -1.76 7.94
CA ILE A 43 -12.32 -2.00 8.69
C ILE A 43 -12.61 -2.02 10.21
N LEU A 44 -13.41 -1.07 10.70
CA LEU A 44 -13.82 -1.03 12.11
C LEU A 44 -14.70 -2.22 12.52
N ARG A 45 -15.48 -2.77 11.59
CA ARG A 45 -16.29 -3.99 11.80
C ARG A 45 -15.40 -5.25 11.86
N ILE A 46 -14.43 -5.36 10.95
CA ILE A 46 -13.49 -6.48 10.86
C ILE A 46 -12.56 -6.50 12.08
N ARG A 47 -12.12 -5.33 12.56
CA ARG A 47 -11.14 -5.16 13.65
C ARG A 47 -9.84 -5.93 13.38
N PRO A 48 -9.14 -5.64 12.27
CA PRO A 48 -7.90 -6.32 11.94
C PRO A 48 -6.83 -6.06 13.02
N ALA A 49 -5.83 -6.93 13.10
CA ALA A 49 -4.69 -6.70 13.99
C ALA A 49 -3.95 -5.41 13.60
N VAL A 50 -3.80 -5.18 12.29
CA VAL A 50 -3.08 -4.02 11.77
C VAL A 50 -3.64 -3.56 10.41
N LEU A 51 -3.67 -2.25 10.21
CA LEU A 51 -3.92 -1.58 8.94
C LEU A 51 -2.64 -0.87 8.48
N TYR A 52 -2.14 -1.22 7.31
CA TYR A 52 -1.08 -0.49 6.61
C TYR A 52 -1.70 0.45 5.56
N TRP A 53 -1.42 1.75 5.68
CA TRP A 53 -1.99 2.78 4.80
C TRP A 53 -0.92 3.35 3.88
N LEU A 54 -1.06 3.09 2.58
CA LEU A 54 0.00 3.30 1.59
C LEU A 54 0.01 4.71 0.96
N GLY A 55 -0.41 5.72 1.72
CA GLY A 55 -0.34 7.11 1.31
C GLY A 55 -1.58 7.63 0.58
N ASP A 56 -1.51 8.91 0.22
CA ASP A 56 -2.61 9.70 -0.31
C ASP A 56 -3.86 9.59 0.58
N ILE A 57 -3.60 9.80 1.88
CA ILE A 57 -4.62 9.72 2.93
C ILE A 57 -5.61 10.88 2.79
N VAL A 58 -5.07 12.07 2.51
CA VAL A 58 -5.87 13.29 2.32
C VAL A 58 -5.44 14.04 1.06
N SER A 59 -6.35 14.80 0.47
CA SER A 59 -6.08 15.53 -0.78
C SER A 59 -5.05 16.67 -0.66
N LEU A 60 -4.88 17.26 0.52
CA LEU A 60 -3.94 18.34 0.80
C LEU A 60 -3.48 18.26 2.26
N GLY A 61 -2.39 17.54 2.53
CA GLY A 61 -1.93 17.24 3.89
C GLY A 61 -1.63 18.45 4.77
N TYR A 62 -1.28 19.60 4.18
CA TYR A 62 -1.04 20.84 4.93
C TYR A 62 -2.31 21.51 5.49
N ARG A 63 -3.51 21.07 5.07
CA ARG A 63 -4.81 21.61 5.52
C ARG A 63 -5.41 20.74 6.63
N ASN A 64 -5.39 21.20 7.87
CA ASN A 64 -5.90 20.45 9.02
C ASN A 64 -7.38 20.01 8.87
N ASN A 65 -8.22 20.81 8.22
CA ASN A 65 -9.62 20.44 8.01
C ASN A 65 -9.81 19.21 7.12
N LYS A 66 -8.83 18.83 6.30
CA LYS A 66 -8.87 17.62 5.48
C LYS A 66 -8.66 16.35 6.31
N TRP A 67 -8.03 16.46 7.47
CA TRP A 67 -7.74 15.36 8.37
C TRP A 67 -8.90 14.97 9.29
N ARG A 68 -9.93 15.80 9.42
CA ARG A 68 -11.01 15.59 10.41
C ARG A 68 -11.64 14.18 10.36
N ILE A 69 -11.95 13.66 9.17
CA ILE A 69 -12.53 12.32 9.00
C ILE A 69 -11.49 11.25 9.36
N ILE A 70 -10.24 11.49 9.00
CA ILE A 70 -9.12 10.60 9.32
C ILE A 70 -8.89 10.55 10.83
N ASP A 71 -8.88 11.70 11.51
CA ASP A 71 -8.70 11.78 12.96
C ASP A 71 -9.80 11.00 13.70
N GLN A 72 -11.06 11.11 13.24
CA GLN A 72 -12.18 10.32 13.78
C GLN A 72 -12.01 8.83 13.54
N PHE A 73 -11.52 8.43 12.36
CA PHE A 73 -11.28 7.02 12.05
C PHE A 73 -10.13 6.46 12.90
N LEU A 74 -9.01 7.18 13.03
CA LEU A 74 -7.86 6.75 13.85
C LEU A 74 -8.25 6.59 15.33
N MET A 75 -9.06 7.51 15.87
CA MET A 75 -9.60 7.39 17.23
C MET A 75 -10.39 6.08 17.39
N LYS A 76 -11.29 5.78 16.45
CA LYS A 76 -12.07 4.53 16.48
C LYS A 76 -11.20 3.29 16.29
N CYS A 77 -10.14 3.33 15.47
CA CYS A 77 -9.16 2.25 15.36
C CYS A 77 -8.50 1.96 16.72
N THR A 78 -8.15 3.02 17.48
CA THR A 78 -7.60 2.85 18.83
C THR A 78 -8.61 2.18 19.78
N GLU A 79 -9.89 2.59 19.74
CA GLU A 79 -10.97 1.99 20.54
C GLU A 79 -11.14 0.49 20.26
N VAL A 80 -11.04 0.07 19.00
CA VAL A 80 -11.16 -1.34 18.59
C VAL A 80 -9.81 -2.09 18.60
N ARG A 81 -8.73 -1.46 19.06
CA ARG A 81 -7.37 -2.01 19.16
C ARG A 81 -6.78 -2.46 17.82
N THR A 82 -7.10 -1.76 16.73
CA THR A 82 -6.44 -1.92 15.42
C THR A 82 -5.24 -0.97 15.36
N ALA A 83 -4.04 -1.51 15.21
CA ALA A 83 -2.85 -0.69 14.96
C ALA A 83 -2.90 -0.11 13.54
N VAL A 84 -2.52 1.16 13.38
CA VAL A 84 -2.49 1.81 12.06
C VAL A 84 -1.09 2.37 11.79
N TYR A 85 -0.46 1.90 10.72
CA TYR A 85 0.82 2.40 10.23
C TYR A 85 0.65 2.96 8.83
N ALA A 86 1.35 4.06 8.51
CA ALA A 86 1.16 4.73 7.24
C ALA A 86 2.45 5.27 6.63
N ILE A 87 2.47 5.35 5.31
CA ILE A 87 3.48 6.10 4.54
C ILE A 87 2.82 7.30 3.87
N MET A 88 3.62 8.31 3.55
CA MET A 88 3.12 9.50 2.83
C MET A 88 2.97 9.22 1.34
N GLY A 89 1.82 9.62 0.77
CA GLY A 89 1.65 9.80 -0.66
C GLY A 89 1.98 11.24 -1.10
N ASN A 90 1.90 11.50 -2.39
CA ASN A 90 2.21 12.83 -2.93
C ASN A 90 1.17 13.89 -2.55
N HIS A 91 -0.11 13.53 -2.38
CA HIS A 91 -1.15 14.46 -1.91
C HIS A 91 -0.95 14.87 -0.45
N ASP A 92 -0.38 13.99 0.39
CA ASP A 92 -0.12 14.30 1.80
C ASP A 92 0.95 15.40 1.96
N VAL A 93 1.82 15.57 0.95
CA VAL A 93 2.90 16.59 0.96
C VAL A 93 2.74 17.67 -0.12
N MET A 94 1.69 17.61 -0.94
CA MET A 94 1.43 18.56 -2.03
C MET A 94 1.32 20.01 -1.54
N GLY A 95 1.88 20.95 -2.31
CA GLY A 95 1.76 22.40 -2.12
C GLY A 95 2.58 22.97 -0.97
N ARG A 96 2.55 22.37 0.22
CA ARG A 96 3.34 22.78 1.41
C ARG A 96 3.97 21.56 2.10
N PRO A 97 5.04 20.97 1.53
CA PRO A 97 5.58 19.68 1.94
C PRO A 97 5.93 19.60 3.43
N ARG A 98 6.66 20.60 3.96
CA ARG A 98 7.05 20.63 5.39
C ARG A 98 5.85 20.64 6.34
N LYS A 99 4.78 21.36 5.99
CA LYS A 99 3.57 21.42 6.82
C LYS A 99 2.75 20.13 6.64
N GLY A 100 2.66 19.59 5.44
CA GLY A 100 2.01 18.31 5.16
C GLY A 100 2.67 17.18 5.95
N ALA A 101 4.00 17.03 5.85
CA ALA A 101 4.76 16.03 6.58
C ALA A 101 4.61 16.18 8.12
N ARG A 102 4.59 17.42 8.65
CA ARG A 102 4.34 17.65 10.08
C ARG A 102 2.95 17.19 10.50
N ASN A 103 1.91 17.55 9.75
CA ASN A 103 0.53 17.12 10.04
C ASN A 103 0.37 15.61 9.96
N PHE A 104 1.06 14.97 9.02
CA PHE A 104 1.12 13.52 8.89
C PHE A 104 1.81 12.88 10.11
N GLN A 105 3.02 13.36 10.47
CA GLN A 105 3.80 12.83 11.59
C GLN A 105 3.07 12.91 12.94
N GLN A 106 2.26 13.95 13.16
CA GLN A 106 1.43 14.08 14.37
C GLN A 106 0.41 12.94 14.51
N ARG A 107 -0.05 12.36 13.40
CA ARG A 107 -1.06 11.29 13.35
C ARG A 107 -0.45 9.90 13.28
N PHE A 108 0.72 9.82 12.69
CA PHE A 108 1.48 8.58 12.53
C PHE A 108 2.89 8.75 13.14
N PRO A 109 2.99 8.76 14.48
CA PRO A 109 4.25 9.05 15.17
C PRO A 109 5.34 8.01 14.88
N GLU A 110 4.95 6.81 14.53
CA GLU A 110 5.86 5.72 14.16
C GLU A 110 6.50 5.89 12.77
N HIS A 111 5.96 6.79 11.96
CA HIS A 111 6.50 7.07 10.63
C HIS A 111 7.92 7.65 10.71
N SER A 112 8.81 7.13 9.89
CA SER A 112 10.14 7.69 9.66
C SER A 112 10.27 8.20 8.22
N PRO A 113 10.78 9.39 7.98
CA PRO A 113 10.96 9.94 6.63
C PRO A 113 11.84 9.09 5.72
N THR A 114 12.77 8.33 6.31
CA THR A 114 13.70 7.44 5.59
C THR A 114 13.30 5.96 5.62
N GLY A 115 12.09 5.66 6.06
CA GLY A 115 11.57 4.30 6.15
C GLY A 115 11.57 3.72 7.56
N TYR A 116 10.75 2.69 7.75
CA TYR A 116 10.64 1.94 9.00
C TYR A 116 10.05 0.54 8.75
N VAL A 117 10.14 -0.34 9.74
CA VAL A 117 9.61 -1.73 9.68
C VAL A 117 8.60 -1.94 10.79
N LYS A 118 7.57 -2.71 10.49
CA LYS A 118 6.65 -3.29 11.48
C LYS A 118 6.46 -4.77 11.21
N THR A 119 6.43 -5.55 12.27
CA THR A 119 6.28 -7.00 12.19
C THR A 119 4.96 -7.44 12.84
N THR A 120 4.23 -8.30 12.16
CA THR A 120 2.98 -8.91 12.63
C THR A 120 2.92 -10.34 12.08
N ASP A 121 2.67 -11.34 12.92
CA ASP A 121 2.59 -12.76 12.53
C ASP A 121 3.78 -13.24 11.68
N SER A 122 5.01 -12.90 12.07
CA SER A 122 6.25 -13.21 11.33
C SER A 122 6.32 -12.64 9.90
N ILE A 123 5.43 -11.71 9.55
CA ILE A 123 5.50 -10.88 8.35
C ILE A 123 6.14 -9.54 8.74
N ALA A 124 7.28 -9.21 8.15
CA ALA A 124 7.86 -7.88 8.26
C ALA A 124 7.39 -7.00 7.09
N VAL A 125 6.79 -5.84 7.40
CA VAL A 125 6.38 -4.86 6.41
C VAL A 125 7.37 -3.70 6.43
N VAL A 126 8.16 -3.57 5.37
CA VAL A 126 9.14 -2.51 5.15
C VAL A 126 8.43 -1.35 4.45
N MET A 127 8.38 -0.19 5.09
CA MET A 127 7.64 0.97 4.64
C MET A 127 8.59 2.09 4.21
N LEU A 128 8.58 2.46 2.92
CA LEU A 128 9.53 3.36 2.28
C LEU A 128 8.86 4.67 1.84
N ASN A 129 9.62 5.75 1.88
CA ASN A 129 9.16 7.04 1.36
C ASN A 129 9.57 7.21 -0.10
N SER A 130 8.62 7.13 -1.01
CA SER A 130 8.82 7.36 -2.45
C SER A 130 8.57 8.80 -2.92
N ASN A 131 8.36 9.75 -1.99
CA ASN A 131 8.31 11.18 -2.29
C ASN A 131 9.74 11.76 -2.39
N PHE A 132 10.53 11.26 -3.33
CA PHE A 132 11.97 11.59 -3.44
C PHE A 132 12.24 13.08 -3.54
N HIS A 133 11.31 13.86 -4.11
CA HIS A 133 11.44 15.31 -4.30
C HIS A 133 11.43 16.13 -3.00
N ILE A 134 10.95 15.55 -1.89
CA ILE A 134 10.96 16.21 -0.58
C ILE A 134 12.11 15.76 0.32
N LEU A 135 12.87 14.74 -0.09
CA LEU A 135 14.02 14.24 0.64
C LEU A 135 15.29 14.99 0.23
N SER A 136 16.15 15.27 1.20
CA SER A 136 17.50 15.76 0.90
C SER A 136 18.36 14.67 0.27
N ALA A 137 19.46 15.05 -0.39
CA ALA A 137 20.41 14.07 -0.94
C ALA A 137 20.94 13.11 0.16
N ALA A 138 21.19 13.64 1.36
CA ALA A 138 21.59 12.83 2.51
C ALA A 138 20.51 11.84 2.96
N ASP A 139 19.23 12.26 2.99
CA ASP A 139 18.13 11.38 3.35
C ASP A 139 17.89 10.30 2.30
N LEU A 140 18.09 10.61 1.01
CA LEU A 140 18.02 9.62 -0.08
C LEU A 140 19.09 8.53 0.08
N VAL A 141 20.32 8.91 0.43
CA VAL A 141 21.40 7.94 0.70
C VAL A 141 21.08 7.15 1.97
N LYS A 142 20.67 7.83 3.04
CA LYS A 142 20.30 7.19 4.31
C LYS A 142 19.19 6.16 4.13
N GLN A 143 18.12 6.52 3.40
CA GLN A 143 17.02 5.59 3.12
C GLN A 143 17.50 4.37 2.33
N GLN A 144 18.32 4.58 1.29
CA GLN A 144 18.82 3.49 0.46
C GLN A 144 19.68 2.51 1.27
N THR A 145 20.67 3.03 2.02
CA THR A 145 21.54 2.22 2.87
C THR A 145 20.74 1.48 3.96
N TRP A 146 19.82 2.18 4.61
CA TRP A 146 18.95 1.58 5.61
C TRP A 146 18.09 0.45 5.02
N TYR A 147 17.49 0.68 3.86
CA TYR A 147 16.62 -0.30 3.20
C TYR A 147 17.38 -1.58 2.82
N GLU A 148 18.55 -1.43 2.19
CA GLU A 148 19.39 -2.56 1.81
C GLU A 148 19.88 -3.36 3.02
N GLN A 149 20.27 -2.68 4.10
CA GLN A 149 20.68 -3.35 5.32
C GLN A 149 19.49 -4.05 6.01
N THR A 150 18.36 -3.37 6.10
CA THR A 150 17.13 -3.93 6.69
C THR A 150 16.70 -5.22 5.99
N LEU A 151 16.73 -5.29 4.66
CA LEU A 151 16.39 -6.52 3.94
C LEU A 151 17.38 -7.66 4.26
N LYS A 152 18.68 -7.39 4.37
CA LYS A 152 19.68 -8.39 4.77
C LYS A 152 19.42 -8.90 6.19
N ASP A 153 19.13 -8.01 7.12
CA ASP A 153 18.85 -8.36 8.52
C ASP A 153 17.59 -9.22 8.63
N LEU A 154 16.51 -8.84 7.91
CA LEU A 154 15.27 -9.60 7.87
C LEU A 154 15.44 -10.97 7.18
N ASP A 155 16.28 -11.07 6.15
CA ASP A 155 16.62 -12.34 5.51
C ASP A 155 17.37 -13.29 6.46
N ALA A 156 18.17 -12.74 7.38
CA ALA A 156 18.92 -13.51 8.37
C ALA A 156 18.09 -13.86 9.62
N ASP A 157 17.05 -13.10 9.95
CA ASP A 157 16.25 -13.29 11.15
C ASP A 157 15.33 -14.52 11.05
N PRO A 158 15.52 -15.60 11.88
CA PRO A 158 14.70 -16.81 11.82
C PRO A 158 13.24 -16.59 12.19
N GLU A 159 12.91 -15.54 12.96
CA GLU A 159 11.53 -15.21 13.35
C GLU A 159 10.71 -14.61 12.22
N ILE A 160 11.37 -14.04 11.22
CA ILE A 160 10.71 -13.48 10.04
C ILE A 160 10.58 -14.57 8.96
N LYS A 161 9.35 -14.81 8.52
CA LYS A 161 9.05 -15.79 7.47
C LYS A 161 8.86 -15.13 6.10
N VAL A 162 8.26 -13.96 6.08
CA VAL A 162 7.95 -13.23 4.85
C VAL A 162 8.23 -11.75 5.04
N VAL A 163 8.75 -11.10 4.00
CA VAL A 163 8.91 -9.65 3.94
C VAL A 163 8.00 -9.09 2.85
N ILE A 164 7.22 -8.08 3.21
CA ILE A 164 6.44 -7.24 2.29
C ILE A 164 7.12 -5.89 2.22
N VAL A 165 7.39 -5.38 1.02
CA VAL A 165 7.92 -4.03 0.80
C VAL A 165 6.81 -3.13 0.34
N THR A 166 6.73 -1.91 0.87
CA THR A 166 5.71 -0.94 0.48
C THR A 166 6.30 0.44 0.24
N CYS A 167 5.77 1.12 -0.75
CA CYS A 167 5.89 2.57 -0.93
C CYS A 167 4.62 3.07 -1.65
N HIS A 168 4.46 4.40 -1.76
CA HIS A 168 3.26 4.94 -2.40
C HIS A 168 3.29 4.81 -3.92
N HIS A 169 4.35 5.28 -4.58
CA HIS A 169 4.44 5.28 -6.05
C HIS A 169 4.77 3.90 -6.60
N ALA A 170 3.98 3.45 -7.58
CA ALA A 170 4.13 2.12 -8.17
C ALA A 170 5.36 2.02 -9.10
N PRO A 171 6.22 0.99 -8.93
CA PRO A 171 7.28 0.72 -9.89
C PRO A 171 6.73 0.31 -11.26
N TYR A 172 5.60 -0.39 -11.27
CA TYR A 172 4.93 -0.84 -12.47
C TYR A 172 3.45 -0.47 -12.40
N SER A 173 2.94 0.23 -13.42
CA SER A 173 1.53 0.58 -13.56
C SER A 173 1.20 0.91 -15.00
N ASN A 174 0.02 0.51 -15.43
CA ASN A 174 -0.57 0.86 -16.71
C ASN A 174 -1.43 2.14 -16.65
N SER A 175 -1.41 2.89 -15.54
CA SER A 175 -2.15 4.16 -15.46
C SER A 175 -1.65 5.13 -16.52
N LYS A 176 -2.58 5.72 -17.30
CA LYS A 176 -2.26 6.77 -18.29
C LYS A 176 -1.92 8.11 -17.66
N LEU A 177 -2.26 8.31 -16.38
CA LEU A 177 -2.03 9.58 -15.69
C LEU A 177 -0.72 9.59 -14.91
N VAL A 178 -0.45 8.55 -14.13
CA VAL A 178 0.70 8.51 -13.24
C VAL A 178 1.80 7.56 -13.72
N GLY A 179 1.41 6.47 -14.41
CA GLY A 179 2.36 5.49 -14.97
C GLY A 179 3.29 4.85 -13.95
N SER A 180 4.36 4.26 -14.45
CA SER A 180 5.39 3.59 -13.64
C SER A 180 6.44 4.59 -13.12
N SER A 181 6.82 4.48 -11.85
CA SER A 181 7.86 5.30 -11.24
C SER A 181 9.26 4.78 -11.51
N LYS A 182 10.00 5.45 -12.40
CA LYS A 182 11.40 5.11 -12.73
C LYS A 182 12.33 5.16 -11.50
N LEU A 183 12.11 6.11 -10.59
CA LEU A 183 12.94 6.23 -9.39
C LEU A 183 12.69 5.07 -8.42
N VAL A 184 11.45 4.59 -8.29
CA VAL A 184 11.15 3.41 -7.48
C VAL A 184 11.76 2.16 -8.14
N GLN A 185 11.66 2.02 -9.46
CA GLN A 185 12.31 0.94 -10.20
C GLN A 185 13.82 0.92 -9.93
N LEU A 186 14.48 2.08 -10.03
CA LEU A 186 15.93 2.18 -9.88
C LEU A 186 16.41 1.91 -8.44
N ARG A 187 15.67 2.43 -7.45
CA ARG A 187 16.13 2.44 -6.05
C ARG A 187 15.60 1.28 -5.22
N PHE A 188 14.33 0.92 -5.37
CA PHE A 188 13.69 -0.01 -4.43
C PHE A 188 13.52 -1.42 -5.01
N VAL A 189 13.39 -1.56 -6.33
CA VAL A 189 13.21 -2.87 -6.95
C VAL A 189 14.46 -3.76 -6.83
N PRO A 190 15.71 -3.30 -7.09
CA PRO A 190 16.87 -4.19 -7.07
C PRO A 190 17.14 -4.83 -5.69
N PRO A 191 17.09 -4.12 -4.54
CA PRO A 191 17.22 -4.77 -3.24
C PRO A 191 16.06 -5.74 -2.94
N TYR A 192 14.82 -5.41 -3.36
CA TYR A 192 13.66 -6.29 -3.21
C TYR A 192 13.85 -7.61 -3.96
N ILE A 193 14.32 -7.57 -5.21
CA ILE A 193 14.60 -8.77 -6.01
C ILE A 193 15.64 -9.66 -5.34
N LYS A 194 16.70 -9.05 -4.79
CA LYS A 194 17.81 -9.78 -4.13
C LYS A 194 17.44 -10.42 -2.81
N SER A 195 16.47 -9.89 -2.08
CA SER A 195 16.05 -10.43 -0.79
C SER A 195 15.35 -11.78 -0.96
N ARG A 196 15.72 -12.77 -0.14
CA ARG A 196 15.15 -14.11 -0.19
C ARG A 196 13.72 -14.16 0.36
N LYS A 197 13.43 -13.42 1.46
CA LYS A 197 12.14 -13.42 2.13
C LYS A 197 11.19 -12.34 1.61
N ALA A 198 11.66 -11.36 0.85
CA ALA A 198 10.79 -10.37 0.22
C ALA A 198 10.01 -11.01 -0.93
N ARG A 199 8.67 -11.08 -0.78
CA ARG A 199 7.77 -11.82 -1.69
C ARG A 199 6.77 -10.94 -2.39
N LEU A 200 6.44 -9.80 -1.80
CA LEU A 200 5.39 -8.92 -2.26
C LEU A 200 5.83 -7.47 -2.15
N PHE A 201 5.63 -6.72 -3.23
CA PHE A 201 5.82 -5.27 -3.25
C PHE A 201 4.44 -4.61 -3.48
N ILE A 202 3.89 -3.92 -2.47
CA ILE A 202 2.56 -3.30 -2.55
C ILE A 202 2.69 -1.80 -2.66
N THR A 203 1.89 -1.19 -3.55
CA THR A 203 1.87 0.26 -3.79
C THR A 203 0.45 0.78 -3.99
N GLY A 204 0.29 2.10 -3.96
CA GLY A 204 -0.91 2.83 -4.33
C GLY A 204 -0.72 3.69 -5.58
N HIS A 205 -1.10 4.98 -5.48
CA HIS A 205 -0.91 6.06 -6.44
C HIS A 205 -1.67 5.91 -7.75
N SER A 206 -1.66 4.75 -8.39
CA SER A 206 -2.57 4.42 -9.46
C SER A 206 -3.89 3.97 -8.86
N HIS A 207 -4.97 4.70 -9.11
CA HIS A 207 -6.28 4.40 -8.55
C HIS A 207 -6.94 3.20 -9.27
N ALA A 208 -6.23 2.07 -9.21
CA ALA A 208 -6.60 0.81 -9.86
C ALA A 208 -6.14 -0.39 -9.01
N PHE A 209 -6.56 -1.58 -9.41
CA PHE A 209 -5.97 -2.83 -8.97
C PHE A 209 -5.18 -3.42 -10.14
N GLU A 210 -3.86 -3.62 -9.95
CA GLU A 210 -2.97 -4.19 -10.97
C GLU A 210 -1.99 -5.17 -10.34
N ARG A 211 -1.70 -6.30 -10.99
CA ARG A 211 -0.76 -7.32 -10.53
C ARG A 211 0.28 -7.61 -11.59
N TYR A 212 1.54 -7.59 -11.19
CA TYR A 212 2.67 -7.89 -12.08
C TYR A 212 3.61 -8.89 -11.45
N GLU A 213 4.31 -9.63 -12.28
CA GLU A 213 5.41 -10.50 -11.88
C GLU A 213 6.65 -10.20 -12.72
N PHE A 214 7.77 -9.95 -12.04
CA PHE A 214 9.08 -9.74 -12.65
C PHE A 214 10.13 -10.46 -11.82
N GLU A 215 11.02 -11.20 -12.49
CA GLU A 215 12.12 -11.95 -11.84
C GLU A 215 11.63 -12.83 -10.67
N GLY A 216 10.50 -13.50 -10.84
CA GLY A 216 9.89 -14.35 -9.82
C GLY A 216 9.34 -13.62 -8.59
N LYS A 217 9.17 -12.30 -8.65
CA LYS A 217 8.64 -11.45 -7.57
C LYS A 217 7.32 -10.80 -7.96
N THR A 218 6.42 -10.71 -6.99
CA THR A 218 5.08 -10.12 -7.18
C THR A 218 5.08 -8.63 -6.83
N PHE A 219 4.46 -7.84 -7.72
CA PHE A 219 4.19 -6.41 -7.53
C PHE A 219 2.69 -6.16 -7.63
N LEU A 220 2.15 -5.40 -6.69
CA LEU A 220 0.72 -5.14 -6.57
C LEU A 220 0.44 -3.66 -6.41
N VAL A 221 -0.54 -3.15 -7.15
CA VAL A 221 -1.08 -1.80 -7.01
C VAL A 221 -2.49 -1.90 -6.45
N ILE A 222 -2.80 -1.15 -5.38
CA ILE A 222 -4.08 -1.20 -4.67
C ILE A 222 -4.66 0.19 -4.37
N GLY A 223 -4.66 1.10 -5.32
CA GLY A 223 -5.09 2.49 -5.14
C GLY A 223 -6.61 2.72 -5.04
N GLY A 224 -7.38 1.76 -4.52
CA GLY A 224 -8.85 1.78 -4.55
C GLY A 224 -9.54 2.31 -3.30
N GLY A 225 -8.89 3.07 -2.42
CA GLY A 225 -9.45 3.53 -1.15
C GLY A 225 -10.47 4.67 -1.25
N GLY A 226 -10.56 5.36 -2.39
CA GLY A 226 -11.48 6.50 -2.54
C GLY A 226 -11.08 7.55 -3.57
N GLY A 227 -9.84 7.53 -4.07
CA GLY A 227 -9.38 8.39 -5.15
C GLY A 227 -10.20 8.23 -6.45
N LEU A 228 -10.13 9.21 -7.35
CA LEU A 228 -10.83 9.13 -8.63
C LEU A 228 -10.18 8.09 -9.53
N ARG A 229 -10.97 7.15 -10.04
CA ARG A 229 -10.48 6.12 -10.95
C ARG A 229 -9.72 6.71 -12.13
N GLN A 230 -8.50 6.21 -12.35
CA GLN A 230 -7.65 6.64 -13.46
C GLN A 230 -7.83 5.70 -14.67
N PRO A 231 -7.75 6.23 -15.90
CA PRO A 231 -7.78 5.41 -17.10
C PRO A 231 -6.49 4.58 -17.22
N LEU A 232 -6.63 3.31 -17.59
CA LEU A 232 -5.51 2.42 -17.84
C LEU A 232 -5.14 2.37 -19.32
N ASN A 233 -3.88 2.11 -19.61
CA ASN A 233 -3.41 1.81 -20.94
C ASN A 233 -3.87 0.39 -21.32
N MET A 234 -4.65 0.28 -22.38
CA MET A 234 -5.17 -0.98 -22.93
C MET A 234 -4.49 -1.36 -24.25
N SER A 235 -3.44 -0.65 -24.66
CA SER A 235 -2.71 -0.96 -25.89
C SER A 235 -1.98 -2.30 -25.79
N PRO A 236 -1.61 -2.92 -26.94
CA PRO A 236 -0.80 -4.14 -26.95
C PRO A 236 0.57 -3.98 -26.28
N THR A 237 1.08 -2.76 -26.16
CA THR A 237 2.37 -2.43 -25.53
C THR A 237 2.29 -2.19 -24.02
N ARG A 238 1.10 -2.40 -23.41
CA ARG A 238 0.94 -2.31 -21.96
C ARG A 238 1.79 -3.34 -21.22
N LEU A 239 2.12 -3.06 -19.98
CA LEU A 239 2.72 -4.06 -19.11
C LEU A 239 1.77 -5.25 -18.91
N PRO A 240 2.28 -6.50 -18.88
CA PRO A 240 1.46 -7.68 -18.64
C PRO A 240 0.85 -7.62 -17.23
N ASP A 241 -0.45 -7.37 -17.15
CA ASP A 241 -1.18 -7.29 -15.87
C ASP A 241 -1.95 -8.60 -15.66
N LEU A 242 -1.58 -9.35 -14.62
CA LEU A 242 -2.18 -10.65 -14.30
C LEU A 242 -3.59 -10.53 -13.71
N ALA A 243 -4.03 -9.32 -13.35
CA ALA A 243 -5.38 -9.04 -12.88
C ALA A 243 -6.20 -8.25 -13.92
N THR A 244 -6.01 -8.52 -15.21
CA THR A 244 -6.66 -7.78 -16.33
C THR A 244 -8.17 -7.73 -16.18
N ASP A 245 -8.80 -8.84 -15.78
CA ASP A 245 -10.27 -8.98 -15.68
C ASP A 245 -10.83 -8.47 -14.35
N TYR A 246 -9.97 -8.09 -13.41
CA TYR A 246 -10.37 -7.57 -12.11
C TYR A 246 -9.97 -6.11 -11.96
N LYS A 247 -10.93 -5.21 -12.18
CA LYS A 247 -10.74 -3.76 -12.09
C LYS A 247 -11.82 -3.12 -11.22
N PRO A 248 -11.80 -3.38 -9.90
CA PRO A 248 -12.78 -2.82 -8.96
C PRO A 248 -12.69 -1.31 -8.93
N MET A 249 -13.82 -0.65 -8.61
CA MET A 249 -13.84 0.80 -8.41
C MET A 249 -13.20 1.17 -7.08
N PHE A 250 -13.60 0.50 -6.01
CA PHE A 250 -13.12 0.70 -4.65
C PHE A 250 -12.84 -0.64 -4.00
N HIS A 251 -11.71 -0.73 -3.29
CA HIS A 251 -11.29 -1.97 -2.66
C HIS A 251 -10.28 -1.71 -1.53
N TYR A 252 -10.11 -2.71 -0.69
CA TYR A 252 -8.97 -2.88 0.21
C TYR A 252 -8.41 -4.30 0.06
N LEU A 253 -7.21 -4.53 0.57
CA LEU A 253 -6.53 -5.82 0.48
C LEU A 253 -6.36 -6.42 1.87
N ALA A 254 -6.72 -7.70 2.03
CA ALA A 254 -6.36 -8.51 3.18
C ALA A 254 -5.19 -9.44 2.81
N VAL A 255 -4.24 -9.58 3.72
CA VAL A 255 -3.09 -10.47 3.58
C VAL A 255 -2.99 -11.35 4.82
N ARG A 256 -2.84 -12.65 4.60
CA ARG A 256 -2.59 -13.65 5.65
C ARG A 256 -1.33 -14.42 5.31
N ARG A 257 -0.61 -14.84 6.33
CA ARG A 257 0.51 -15.75 6.15
C ARG A 257 0.01 -17.20 6.20
N GLU A 258 0.47 -17.99 5.25
CA GLU A 258 0.28 -19.44 5.22
C GLU A 258 1.64 -20.14 5.12
N GLY A 259 2.12 -20.64 6.26
CA GLY A 259 3.49 -21.13 6.34
C GLY A 259 4.52 -20.02 6.07
N GLU A 260 5.29 -20.17 5.02
CA GLU A 260 6.23 -19.16 4.48
C GLU A 260 5.68 -18.44 3.24
N GLY A 261 4.42 -18.69 2.89
CA GLY A 261 3.71 -18.06 1.80
C GLY A 261 2.73 -16.99 2.29
N LEU A 262 2.03 -16.38 1.34
CA LEU A 262 0.98 -15.38 1.58
C LEU A 262 -0.28 -15.74 0.83
N LEU A 263 -1.43 -15.64 1.47
CA LEU A 263 -2.75 -15.59 0.86
C LEU A 263 -3.21 -14.13 0.79
N LEU A 264 -3.56 -13.65 -0.39
CA LEU A 264 -4.02 -12.30 -0.64
C LEU A 264 -5.45 -12.30 -1.15
N THR A 265 -6.31 -11.49 -0.54
CA THR A 265 -7.71 -11.32 -0.96
C THR A 265 -8.04 -9.83 -1.08
N SER A 266 -8.42 -9.40 -2.27
CA SER A 266 -8.96 -8.06 -2.49
C SER A 266 -10.48 -8.09 -2.29
N TYR A 267 -10.97 -7.24 -1.41
CA TYR A 267 -12.40 -7.03 -1.15
C TYR A 267 -12.87 -5.79 -1.88
N CYS A 268 -13.80 -5.96 -2.81
CA CYS A 268 -14.35 -4.85 -3.57
C CYS A 268 -15.70 -4.39 -3.01
N LEU A 269 -15.87 -3.05 -2.95
CA LEU A 269 -17.14 -2.43 -2.58
C LEU A 269 -18.18 -2.69 -3.69
N LYS A 270 -19.34 -3.20 -3.31
CA LYS A 270 -20.47 -3.42 -4.22
C LYS A 270 -20.98 -2.09 -4.78
N LYS A 271 -21.50 -2.09 -6.01
CA LYS A 271 -21.94 -0.89 -6.73
C LYS A 271 -23.05 -0.13 -6.00
N ASP A 272 -23.89 -0.83 -5.26
CA ASP A 272 -24.99 -0.28 -4.44
C ASP A 272 -24.56 0.18 -3.06
N PHE A 273 -23.28 0.01 -2.71
CA PHE A 273 -22.71 0.31 -1.39
C PHE A 273 -23.28 -0.54 -0.24
N SER A 274 -23.90 -1.68 -0.54
CA SER A 274 -24.48 -2.58 0.47
C SER A 274 -23.46 -3.41 1.27
N GLY A 275 -22.17 -3.31 0.93
CA GLY A 275 -21.07 -4.03 1.59
C GLY A 275 -20.00 -4.46 0.60
N PHE A 276 -19.18 -5.41 1.01
CA PHE A 276 -18.04 -5.89 0.24
C PHE A 276 -18.26 -7.32 -0.24
N SER A 277 -17.61 -7.66 -1.32
CA SER A 277 -17.48 -9.03 -1.81
C SER A 277 -16.01 -9.36 -2.05
N GLU A 278 -15.64 -10.61 -1.87
CA GLU A 278 -14.37 -11.11 -2.39
C GLU A 278 -14.32 -10.90 -3.90
N GLY A 279 -13.24 -10.32 -4.39
CA GLY A 279 -13.08 -9.99 -5.80
C GLY A 279 -11.95 -10.77 -6.45
N TYR A 280 -10.74 -10.63 -5.94
CA TYR A 280 -9.56 -11.27 -6.48
C TYR A 280 -8.72 -11.86 -5.35
N HIS A 281 -8.42 -13.15 -5.45
CA HIS A 281 -7.56 -13.83 -4.50
C HIS A 281 -6.46 -14.57 -5.24
N PHE A 282 -5.31 -14.69 -4.61
CA PHE A 282 -4.17 -15.46 -5.10
C PHE A 282 -3.20 -15.76 -3.96
N GLU A 283 -2.39 -16.75 -4.18
CA GLU A 283 -1.33 -17.17 -3.27
C GLU A 283 0.04 -16.78 -3.82
N ILE A 284 0.93 -16.43 -2.90
CA ILE A 284 2.36 -16.37 -3.16
C ILE A 284 2.95 -17.54 -2.36
N PRO A 285 3.36 -18.63 -3.00
CA PRO A 285 3.83 -19.82 -2.31
C PRO A 285 5.11 -19.56 -1.52
N ALA A 286 5.40 -20.38 -0.52
CA ALA A 286 6.73 -20.45 0.07
C ALA A 286 7.78 -20.67 -1.05
N ASN A 287 9.03 -20.24 -0.86
CA ASN A 287 10.09 -20.56 -1.83
C ASN A 287 10.18 -22.07 -1.96
N ALA A 288 9.88 -22.61 -3.12
CA ALA A 288 10.60 -23.77 -3.56
C ALA A 288 12.07 -23.31 -3.67
N ASP A 289 12.99 -23.99 -2.99
CA ASP A 289 14.41 -23.66 -3.03
C ASP A 289 14.84 -23.38 -4.47
N VAL A 290 14.99 -22.08 -4.80
CA VAL A 290 15.66 -21.71 -6.05
C VAL A 290 17.13 -22.02 -5.79
N PRO A 291 17.75 -22.98 -6.50
CA PRO A 291 19.16 -23.24 -6.33
C PRO A 291 19.90 -21.92 -6.55
N ILE A 292 20.72 -21.54 -5.58
CA ILE A 292 21.66 -20.43 -5.73
C ILE A 292 22.53 -20.82 -6.94
N ALA A 293 22.42 -20.08 -8.05
CA ALA A 293 23.37 -20.20 -9.13
C ALA A 293 24.74 -19.89 -8.50
N SER A 294 25.57 -20.91 -8.35
CA SER A 294 26.96 -20.76 -7.92
C SER A 294 27.68 -19.87 -8.96
N GLU A 295 28.22 -18.73 -8.51
CA GLU A 295 29.10 -17.87 -9.27
C GLU A 295 30.31 -18.63 -9.81
#